data_0a25f0440ebb40fe1e030f1727a1387f
#
_entry.id   0a25f0440ebb40fe1e030f1727a1387f
#
_cell.length_a   1.000
_cell.length_b   1.000
_cell.length_c   1.000
_cell.angle_alpha   90.00
_cell.angle_beta   90.00
_cell.angle_gamma   90.00
#
_symmetry.space_group_name_H-M   'P 1'
#
loop_
_entity.id
_entity.type
_entity.pdbx_description
1 polymer ?
#
loop_
_entity_poly.entity_id
_entity_poly.type
_entity_poly.pdbx_seq_one_letter_code
_entity_poly.pdbx_strand_id
1 'polypeptide(L)'
;MGDNVRSTSGSIGDVRWAVIVNGPPGSGKTTTAHRLAAVLRLPVFSKDAVKETLLDELGYASREDSRAIGAASGEVVWTLLRDCPAPAIVESWLAPHTRDIVRAGLRRAAVEKVIEVWCSCPFDENRRRYAERERHPGHYDAALLPELDEVLRTAEPLGLGEVLRVETDRDLDAVGLARSVLAAAGLEQL
;
A
#
# COMPACT_ATOMS: atom_id res chain seq x y z
N MET A 1 -30.87 10.93 43.98
CA MET A 1 -29.54 10.39 43.84
C MET A 1 -29.66 9.22 42.87
N GLY A 2 -29.32 9.43 41.62
CA GLY A 2 -29.35 8.42 40.57
C GLY A 2 -28.04 8.52 39.86
N ASP A 3 -27.12 7.61 40.20
CA ASP A 3 -25.81 7.49 39.59
C ASP A 3 -25.95 7.03 38.16
N ASN A 4 -25.66 7.94 37.24
CA ASN A 4 -25.60 7.68 35.81
C ASN A 4 -24.23 7.09 35.48
N VAL A 5 -24.09 5.77 35.63
CA VAL A 5 -22.92 5.02 35.17
C VAL A 5 -22.92 5.06 33.65
N ARG A 6 -22.12 5.97 33.09
CA ARG A 6 -21.79 5.96 31.66
C ARG A 6 -20.98 4.71 31.38
N SER A 7 -21.64 3.71 30.83
CA SER A 7 -20.99 2.54 30.24
C SER A 7 -20.19 2.99 29.03
N THR A 8 -18.87 3.06 29.18
CA THR A 8 -17.92 3.21 28.07
C THR A 8 -17.65 1.84 27.46
N SER A 9 -18.65 1.25 26.82
CA SER A 9 -18.43 0.17 25.87
C SER A 9 -17.98 0.79 24.55
N GLY A 10 -16.68 1.06 24.40
CA GLY A 10 -16.09 1.33 23.11
C GLY A 10 -16.32 0.10 22.22
N SER A 11 -17.24 0.22 21.28
CA SER A 11 -17.49 -0.78 20.25
C SER A 11 -16.20 -0.96 19.45
N ILE A 12 -15.69 -2.18 19.35
CA ILE A 12 -14.53 -2.57 18.52
C ILE A 12 -14.78 -2.22 17.02
N GLY A 13 -16.00 -1.83 16.64
CA GLY A 13 -16.40 -1.45 15.29
C GLY A 13 -16.05 -0.02 14.84
N ASP A 14 -15.54 0.84 15.73
CA ASP A 14 -15.33 2.26 15.43
C ASP A 14 -13.89 2.64 15.04
N VAL A 15 -12.91 1.74 15.19
CA VAL A 15 -11.50 2.04 14.86
C VAL A 15 -11.30 2.04 13.36
N ARG A 16 -10.92 3.21 12.81
CA ARG A 16 -10.62 3.33 11.37
C ARG A 16 -9.26 2.71 11.06
N TRP A 17 -9.27 1.67 10.23
CA TRP A 17 -8.06 0.96 9.83
C TRP A 17 -7.86 0.95 8.31
N ALA A 18 -6.61 0.73 7.89
CA ALA A 18 -6.25 0.57 6.50
C ALA A 18 -5.14 -0.48 6.34
N VAL A 19 -5.10 -1.10 5.17
CA VAL A 19 -4.01 -1.97 4.76
C VAL A 19 -3.07 -1.21 3.82
N ILE A 20 -1.78 -1.26 4.08
CA ILE A 20 -0.75 -0.81 3.16
C ILE A 20 -0.10 -2.04 2.54
N VAL A 21 -0.28 -2.26 1.23
CA VAL A 21 0.46 -3.29 0.49
C VAL A 21 1.70 -2.65 -0.09
N ASN A 22 2.84 -2.96 0.50
CA ASN A 22 4.16 -2.39 0.22
C ASN A 22 5.16 -3.49 -0.19
N GLY A 23 6.29 -3.08 -0.71
CA GLY A 23 7.39 -3.94 -1.15
C GLY A 23 8.13 -3.31 -2.33
N PRO A 24 9.37 -3.72 -2.62
CA PRO A 24 10.17 -3.10 -3.67
C PRO A 24 9.56 -3.30 -5.07
N PRO A 25 10.03 -2.59 -6.07
CA PRO A 25 9.61 -2.79 -7.46
C PRO A 25 9.77 -4.26 -7.89
N GLY A 26 8.79 -4.86 -8.56
CA GLY A 26 8.83 -6.28 -8.97
C GLY A 26 8.41 -7.29 -7.90
N SER A 27 8.13 -6.88 -6.67
CA SER A 27 7.78 -7.77 -5.55
C SER A 27 6.37 -8.35 -5.55
N GLY A 28 5.55 -8.15 -6.58
CA GLY A 28 4.20 -8.73 -6.66
C GLY A 28 3.12 -8.01 -5.85
N LYS A 29 3.36 -6.78 -5.38
CA LYS A 29 2.40 -5.95 -4.60
C LYS A 29 1.02 -5.87 -5.23
N THR A 30 0.97 -5.48 -6.49
CA THR A 30 -0.30 -5.23 -7.21
C THR A 30 -1.15 -6.49 -7.26
N THR A 31 -0.55 -7.64 -7.57
CA THR A 31 -1.24 -8.93 -7.57
C THR A 31 -1.74 -9.29 -6.17
N THR A 32 -0.90 -9.10 -5.15
CA THR A 32 -1.26 -9.34 -3.75
C THR A 32 -2.41 -8.44 -3.31
N ALA A 33 -2.34 -7.14 -3.61
CA ALA A 33 -3.38 -6.18 -3.25
C ALA A 33 -4.74 -6.55 -3.85
N HIS A 34 -4.78 -6.90 -5.15
CA HIS A 34 -6.04 -7.28 -5.80
C HIS A 34 -6.59 -8.62 -5.30
N ARG A 35 -5.73 -9.63 -5.06
CA ARG A 35 -6.19 -10.91 -4.51
C ARG A 35 -6.72 -10.76 -3.09
N LEU A 36 -6.06 -9.96 -2.26
CA LEU A 36 -6.51 -9.63 -0.90
C LEU A 36 -7.82 -8.84 -0.93
N ALA A 37 -7.92 -7.84 -1.80
CA ALA A 37 -9.13 -7.03 -1.99
C ALA A 37 -10.35 -7.86 -2.38
N ALA A 38 -10.17 -8.84 -3.26
CA ALA A 38 -11.24 -9.73 -3.69
C ALA A 38 -11.81 -10.56 -2.51
N VAL A 39 -10.95 -11.01 -1.59
CA VAL A 39 -11.37 -11.76 -0.39
C VAL A 39 -12.02 -10.84 0.64
N LEU A 40 -11.40 -9.71 0.95
CA LEU A 40 -11.88 -8.76 1.97
C LEU A 40 -13.02 -7.86 1.47
N ARG A 41 -13.28 -7.83 0.16
CA ARG A 41 -14.23 -6.91 -0.50
C ARG A 41 -13.93 -5.45 -0.18
N LEU A 42 -12.64 -5.09 -0.17
CA LEU A 42 -12.17 -3.74 0.08
C LEU A 42 -11.75 -3.05 -1.23
N PRO A 43 -11.91 -1.72 -1.34
CA PRO A 43 -11.35 -0.96 -2.44
C PRO A 43 -9.82 -0.95 -2.39
N VAL A 44 -9.19 -0.89 -3.59
CA VAL A 44 -7.74 -0.71 -3.75
C VAL A 44 -7.48 0.67 -4.30
N PHE A 45 -6.65 1.45 -3.61
CA PHE A 45 -6.13 2.73 -4.06
C PHE A 45 -4.66 2.55 -4.44
N SER A 46 -4.42 2.30 -5.73
CA SER A 46 -3.07 2.16 -6.26
C SER A 46 -2.52 3.51 -6.70
N LYS A 47 -1.40 3.91 -6.09
CA LYS A 47 -0.70 5.15 -6.46
C LYS A 47 -0.20 5.11 -7.90
N ASP A 48 0.27 3.96 -8.36
CA ASP A 48 0.78 3.83 -9.73
C ASP A 48 -0.35 3.92 -10.76
N ALA A 49 -1.51 3.33 -10.51
CA ALA A 49 -2.69 3.47 -11.37
C ALA A 49 -3.15 4.94 -11.48
N VAL A 50 -3.21 5.65 -10.36
CA VAL A 50 -3.52 7.10 -10.36
C VAL A 50 -2.46 7.88 -11.13
N LYS A 51 -1.19 7.57 -10.92
CA LYS A 51 -0.09 8.25 -11.63
C LYS A 51 -0.17 8.04 -13.14
N GLU A 52 -0.38 6.81 -13.58
CA GLU A 52 -0.45 6.46 -15.00
C GLU A 52 -1.62 7.18 -15.67
N THR A 53 -2.81 7.18 -15.07
CA THR A 53 -3.95 7.96 -15.56
C THR A 53 -3.62 9.46 -15.69
N LEU A 54 -2.97 10.04 -14.68
CA LEU A 54 -2.61 11.46 -14.73
C LEU A 54 -1.52 11.76 -15.77
N LEU A 55 -0.59 10.82 -16.01
CA LEU A 55 0.41 10.96 -17.07
C LEU A 55 -0.24 10.96 -18.47
N ASP A 56 -1.24 10.10 -18.68
CA ASP A 56 -1.98 10.01 -19.93
C ASP A 56 -2.82 11.28 -20.19
N GLU A 57 -3.52 11.76 -19.18
CA GLU A 57 -4.46 12.88 -19.33
C GLU A 57 -3.78 14.25 -19.36
N LEU A 58 -2.72 14.45 -18.58
CA LEU A 58 -2.03 15.74 -18.48
C LEU A 58 -0.81 15.84 -19.40
N GLY A 59 -0.28 14.71 -19.85
CA GLY A 59 1.01 14.63 -20.52
C GLY A 59 2.17 14.88 -19.58
N TYR A 60 3.38 14.61 -20.07
CA TYR A 60 4.64 14.88 -19.37
C TYR A 60 5.76 15.06 -20.39
N ALA A 61 6.66 16.01 -20.16
CA ALA A 61 7.79 16.27 -21.06
C ALA A 61 9.14 15.82 -20.43
N SER A 62 9.16 15.62 -19.13
CA SER A 62 10.40 15.33 -18.38
C SER A 62 10.19 14.35 -17.24
N ARG A 63 11.32 13.83 -16.72
CA ARG A 63 11.34 13.04 -15.48
C ARG A 63 10.86 13.85 -14.27
N GLU A 64 11.09 15.17 -14.29
CA GLU A 64 10.64 16.09 -13.23
C GLU A 64 9.11 16.19 -13.21
N ASP A 65 8.48 16.35 -14.38
CA ASP A 65 7.01 16.33 -14.50
C ASP A 65 6.44 15.02 -13.96
N SER A 66 7.02 13.90 -14.37
CA SER A 66 6.60 12.58 -13.88
C SER A 66 6.75 12.43 -12.36
N ARG A 67 7.78 13.03 -11.75
CA ARG A 67 7.95 13.03 -10.29
C ARG A 67 6.90 13.90 -9.60
N ALA A 68 6.61 15.07 -10.15
CA ALA A 68 5.57 15.97 -9.64
C ALA A 68 4.19 15.31 -9.70
N ILE A 69 3.86 14.69 -10.85
CA ILE A 69 2.62 13.91 -11.02
C ILE A 69 2.59 12.73 -10.02
N GLY A 70 3.71 12.04 -9.84
CA GLY A 70 3.82 10.96 -8.85
C GLY A 70 3.61 11.42 -7.40
N ALA A 71 4.05 12.61 -7.03
CA ALA A 71 3.78 13.20 -5.72
C ALA A 71 2.30 13.56 -5.57
N ALA A 72 1.71 14.21 -6.59
CA ALA A 72 0.28 14.53 -6.63
C ALA A 72 -0.58 13.26 -6.54
N SER A 73 -0.20 12.18 -7.23
CA SER A 73 -0.89 10.88 -7.17
C SER A 73 -0.94 10.32 -5.74
N GLY A 74 0.14 10.50 -4.96
CA GLY A 74 0.16 10.14 -3.55
C GLY A 74 -0.88 10.93 -2.75
N GLU A 75 -1.00 12.23 -2.97
CA GLU A 75 -1.99 13.07 -2.29
C GLU A 75 -3.42 12.72 -2.68
N VAL A 76 -3.66 12.35 -3.94
CA VAL A 76 -4.96 11.81 -4.39
C VAL A 76 -5.32 10.54 -3.62
N VAL A 77 -4.38 9.60 -3.47
CA VAL A 77 -4.61 8.35 -2.72
C VAL A 77 -5.00 8.63 -1.26
N TRP A 78 -4.32 9.58 -0.59
CA TRP A 78 -4.68 9.94 0.79
C TRP A 78 -6.04 10.63 0.89
N THR A 79 -6.42 11.41 -0.13
CA THR A 79 -7.75 12.02 -0.23
C THR A 79 -8.83 10.95 -0.40
N LEU A 80 -8.64 10.01 -1.32
CA LEU A 80 -9.56 8.89 -1.52
C LEU A 80 -9.71 8.05 -0.26
N LEU A 81 -8.60 7.76 0.43
CA LEU A 81 -8.62 7.02 1.70
C LEU A 81 -9.40 7.76 2.77
N ARG A 82 -9.23 9.10 2.89
CA ARG A 82 -9.97 9.95 3.83
C ARG A 82 -11.47 9.89 3.59
N ASP A 83 -11.88 10.00 2.33
CA ASP A 83 -13.27 10.14 1.94
C ASP A 83 -13.99 8.79 1.78
N CYS A 84 -13.24 7.68 1.80
CA CYS A 84 -13.79 6.34 1.75
C CYS A 84 -14.45 5.99 3.10
N PRO A 85 -15.74 5.61 3.13
CA PRO A 85 -16.42 5.27 4.39
C PRO A 85 -16.03 3.89 4.96
N ALA A 86 -15.38 3.05 4.16
CA ALA A 86 -14.93 1.72 4.53
C ALA A 86 -13.42 1.68 4.69
N PRO A 87 -12.85 0.65 5.36
CA PRO A 87 -11.43 0.34 5.26
C PRO A 87 -11.01 0.15 3.81
N ALA A 88 -9.76 0.45 3.50
CA ALA A 88 -9.25 0.34 2.13
C ALA A 88 -7.81 -0.21 2.11
N ILE A 89 -7.42 -0.69 0.94
CA ILE A 89 -6.06 -1.13 0.64
C ILE A 89 -5.36 -0.01 -0.14
N VAL A 90 -4.25 0.50 0.39
CA VAL A 90 -3.35 1.41 -0.33
C VAL A 90 -2.19 0.58 -0.88
N GLU A 91 -2.01 0.61 -2.19
CA GLU A 91 -0.93 -0.12 -2.87
C GLU A 91 0.09 0.86 -3.45
N SER A 92 1.35 0.71 -3.06
CA SER A 92 2.47 1.49 -3.61
C SER A 92 3.81 0.91 -3.19
N TRP A 93 4.89 1.25 -3.92
CA TRP A 93 6.23 1.21 -3.38
C TRP A 93 6.46 2.44 -2.46
N LEU A 94 6.60 2.18 -1.18
CA LEU A 94 6.82 3.17 -0.12
C LEU A 94 8.17 2.89 0.54
N ALA A 95 9.19 3.59 0.07
CA ALA A 95 10.55 3.43 0.59
C ALA A 95 10.69 3.98 2.02
N PRO A 96 11.64 3.48 2.82
CA PRO A 96 11.80 3.87 4.23
C PRO A 96 11.88 5.38 4.48
N HIS A 97 12.52 6.13 3.57
CA HIS A 97 12.64 7.58 3.65
C HIS A 97 11.30 8.33 3.47
N THR A 98 10.25 7.66 2.97
CA THR A 98 8.91 8.26 2.82
C THR A 98 8.02 8.07 4.06
N ARG A 99 8.53 7.44 5.13
CA ARG A 99 7.78 7.10 6.35
C ARG A 99 6.99 8.27 6.93
N ASP A 100 7.59 9.45 7.01
CA ASP A 100 6.90 10.62 7.60
C ASP A 100 5.82 11.18 6.69
N ILE A 101 6.01 11.12 5.37
CA ILE A 101 5.00 11.51 4.38
C ILE A 101 3.79 10.58 4.50
N VAL A 102 4.04 9.26 4.57
CA VAL A 102 2.96 8.25 4.72
C VAL A 102 2.24 8.44 6.05
N ARG A 103 2.97 8.64 7.15
CA ARG A 103 2.37 8.92 8.46
C ARG A 103 1.50 10.17 8.44
N ALA A 104 1.92 11.22 7.75
CA ALA A 104 1.12 12.42 7.58
C ALA A 104 -0.15 12.17 6.76
N GLY A 105 -0.06 11.39 5.67
CA GLY A 105 -1.20 10.97 4.86
C GLY A 105 -2.24 10.18 5.68
N LEU A 106 -1.79 9.18 6.43
CA LEU A 106 -2.63 8.37 7.31
C LEU A 106 -3.34 9.20 8.38
N ARG A 107 -2.64 10.17 9.00
CA ARG A 107 -3.27 11.10 9.96
C ARG A 107 -4.35 11.95 9.31
N ARG A 108 -4.12 12.49 8.10
CA ARG A 108 -5.13 13.25 7.35
C ARG A 108 -6.34 12.40 6.98
N ALA A 109 -6.12 11.11 6.74
CA ALA A 109 -7.19 10.14 6.48
C ALA A 109 -7.85 9.61 7.76
N ALA A 110 -7.47 10.10 8.94
CA ALA A 110 -7.95 9.66 10.24
C ALA A 110 -7.81 8.14 10.46
N VAL A 111 -6.78 7.51 9.87
CA VAL A 111 -6.48 6.10 10.08
C VAL A 111 -5.80 5.93 11.43
N GLU A 112 -6.39 5.14 12.30
CA GLU A 112 -5.92 4.86 13.65
C GLU A 112 -5.09 3.58 13.71
N LYS A 113 -5.42 2.61 12.85
CA LYS A 113 -4.74 1.32 12.80
C LYS A 113 -4.28 1.00 11.39
N VAL A 114 -3.01 0.67 11.27
CA VAL A 114 -2.36 0.31 10.00
C VAL A 114 -1.90 -1.13 10.05
N ILE A 115 -2.19 -1.88 8.99
CA ILE A 115 -1.63 -3.20 8.74
C ILE A 115 -0.77 -3.11 7.49
N GLU A 116 0.51 -3.38 7.60
CA GLU A 116 1.41 -3.37 6.45
C GLU A 116 1.62 -4.79 5.94
N VAL A 117 1.17 -5.07 4.72
CA VAL A 117 1.47 -6.30 3.99
C VAL A 117 2.75 -6.05 3.19
N TRP A 118 3.83 -6.63 3.63
CA TRP A 118 5.13 -6.52 2.99
C TRP A 118 5.36 -7.66 2.01
N CYS A 119 5.36 -7.32 0.72
CA CYS A 119 5.60 -8.26 -0.37
C CYS A 119 7.09 -8.35 -0.69
N SER A 120 7.62 -9.57 -0.73
CA SER A 120 9.00 -9.89 -1.10
C SER A 120 9.07 -11.14 -1.97
N CYS A 121 10.16 -11.27 -2.72
CA CYS A 121 10.56 -12.47 -3.41
C CYS A 121 12.09 -12.52 -3.48
N PRO A 122 12.71 -13.65 -3.88
CA PRO A 122 14.15 -13.73 -4.05
C PRO A 122 14.70 -12.64 -4.97
N PHE A 123 15.89 -12.14 -4.66
CA PHE A 123 16.51 -11.00 -5.34
C PHE A 123 16.54 -11.15 -6.87
N ASP A 124 16.98 -12.31 -7.38
CA ASP A 124 17.07 -12.55 -8.82
C ASP A 124 15.69 -12.58 -9.49
N GLU A 125 14.70 -13.15 -8.82
CA GLU A 125 13.31 -13.18 -9.31
C GLU A 125 12.71 -11.77 -9.33
N ASN A 126 12.99 -10.97 -8.32
CA ASN A 126 12.54 -9.57 -8.26
C ASN A 126 13.13 -8.76 -9.42
N ARG A 127 14.45 -8.91 -9.64
CA ARG A 127 15.16 -8.25 -10.72
C ARG A 127 14.64 -8.67 -12.09
N ARG A 128 14.42 -9.98 -12.28
CA ARG A 128 13.84 -10.54 -13.51
C ARG A 128 12.46 -9.95 -13.78
N ARG A 129 11.55 -10.01 -12.81
CA ARG A 129 10.20 -9.42 -12.92
C ARG A 129 10.23 -7.95 -13.22
N TYR A 130 11.15 -7.21 -12.60
CA TYR A 130 11.31 -5.78 -12.88
C TYR A 130 11.72 -5.51 -14.33
N ALA A 131 12.65 -6.29 -14.86
CA ALA A 131 13.17 -6.13 -16.21
C ALA A 131 12.17 -6.56 -17.31
N GLU A 132 11.36 -7.58 -17.02
CA GLU A 132 10.42 -8.17 -17.99
C GLU A 132 9.04 -7.50 -18.01
N ARG A 133 8.70 -6.70 -16.98
CA ARG A 133 7.38 -6.08 -16.91
C ARG A 133 7.23 -4.98 -17.94
N GLU A 134 6.09 -4.98 -18.62
CA GLU A 134 5.62 -3.81 -19.35
C GLU A 134 5.07 -2.78 -18.37
N ARG A 135 5.44 -1.54 -18.56
CA ARG A 135 5.01 -0.43 -17.72
C ARG A 135 4.89 0.86 -18.50
N HIS A 136 4.02 1.75 -18.04
CA HIS A 136 3.84 3.07 -18.62
C HIS A 136 5.19 3.81 -18.75
N PRO A 137 5.54 4.36 -19.93
CA PRO A 137 6.86 4.97 -20.18
C PRO A 137 7.22 6.11 -19.22
N GLY A 138 6.22 6.82 -18.72
CA GLY A 138 6.38 7.91 -17.76
C GLY A 138 6.93 7.49 -16.38
N HIS A 139 7.11 6.21 -16.11
CA HIS A 139 7.82 5.76 -14.90
C HIS A 139 9.34 5.91 -15.01
N TYR A 140 9.87 6.02 -16.23
CA TYR A 140 11.30 6.11 -16.50
C TYR A 140 12.11 4.95 -15.89
N ASP A 141 11.56 3.73 -15.92
CA ASP A 141 12.13 2.55 -15.28
C ASP A 141 13.58 2.26 -15.73
N ALA A 142 13.93 2.53 -16.98
CA ALA A 142 15.30 2.38 -17.47
C ALA A 142 16.32 3.24 -16.70
N ALA A 143 15.90 4.40 -16.20
CA ALA A 143 16.75 5.27 -15.39
C ALA A 143 16.92 4.78 -13.94
N LEU A 144 16.11 3.82 -13.50
CA LEU A 144 16.19 3.22 -12.17
C LEU A 144 17.02 1.92 -12.16
N LEU A 145 17.28 1.33 -13.33
CA LEU A 145 18.01 0.06 -13.42
C LEU A 145 19.39 0.08 -12.72
N PRO A 146 20.20 1.13 -12.83
CA PRO A 146 21.48 1.19 -12.13
C PRO A 146 21.37 1.18 -10.61
N GLU A 147 20.25 1.72 -10.07
CA GLU A 147 20.00 1.85 -8.63
C GLU A 147 19.15 0.69 -8.10
N LEU A 148 18.60 -0.13 -8.98
CA LEU A 148 17.64 -1.19 -8.61
C LEU A 148 18.22 -2.16 -7.59
N ASP A 149 19.44 -2.62 -7.81
CA ASP A 149 20.09 -3.61 -6.94
C ASP A 149 20.26 -3.09 -5.51
N GLU A 150 20.58 -1.80 -5.36
CA GLU A 150 20.65 -1.15 -4.06
C GLU A 150 19.27 -1.03 -3.42
N VAL A 151 18.27 -0.60 -4.19
CA VAL A 151 16.88 -0.53 -3.73
C VAL A 151 16.39 -1.90 -3.25
N LEU A 152 16.68 -2.98 -3.98
CA LEU A 152 16.28 -4.34 -3.60
C LEU A 152 16.96 -4.83 -2.33
N ARG A 153 18.25 -4.48 -2.12
CA ARG A 153 19.00 -4.89 -0.92
C ARG A 153 18.61 -4.11 0.33
N THR A 154 18.24 -2.85 0.17
CA THR A 154 17.94 -1.94 1.28
C THR A 154 16.45 -1.80 1.56
N ALA A 155 15.60 -2.45 0.74
CA ALA A 155 14.16 -2.39 0.91
C ALA A 155 13.73 -3.03 2.24
N GLU A 156 12.99 -2.28 3.02
CA GLU A 156 12.40 -2.72 4.27
C GLU A 156 10.99 -2.14 4.44
N PRO A 157 10.14 -2.76 5.27
CA PRO A 157 8.82 -2.23 5.57
C PRO A 157 8.90 -0.88 6.29
N LEU A 158 7.85 -0.08 6.16
CA LEU A 158 7.72 1.18 6.90
C LEU A 158 7.62 0.97 8.41
N GLY A 159 7.00 -0.13 8.86
CA GLY A 159 6.79 -0.39 10.28
C GLY A 159 5.93 0.67 10.96
N LEU A 160 4.87 1.14 10.28
CA LEU A 160 3.89 2.09 10.83
C LEU A 160 2.75 1.40 11.58
N GLY A 161 2.72 0.08 11.57
CA GLY A 161 1.76 -0.78 12.25
C GLY A 161 2.27 -2.20 12.23
N GLU A 162 1.37 -3.18 12.43
CA GLU A 162 1.71 -4.60 12.33
C GLU A 162 2.14 -4.96 10.90
N VAL A 163 3.25 -5.68 10.76
CA VAL A 163 3.83 -6.05 9.47
C VAL A 163 3.60 -7.54 9.22
N LEU A 164 2.81 -7.84 8.19
CA LEU A 164 2.56 -9.18 7.69
C LEU A 164 3.45 -9.42 6.45
N ARG A 165 4.37 -10.38 6.53
CA ARG A 165 5.31 -10.66 5.43
C ARG A 165 4.73 -11.71 4.49
N VAL A 166 4.83 -11.44 3.19
CA VAL A 166 4.31 -12.29 2.11
C VAL A 166 5.43 -12.59 1.12
N GLU A 167 5.75 -13.87 0.93
CA GLU A 167 6.61 -14.33 -0.14
C GLU A 167 5.77 -14.53 -1.41
N THR A 168 6.12 -13.83 -2.48
CA THR A 168 5.33 -13.78 -3.72
C THR A 168 5.90 -14.63 -4.85
N ASP A 169 6.95 -15.39 -4.60
CA ASP A 169 7.49 -16.43 -5.49
C ASP A 169 6.72 -17.75 -5.41
N ARG A 170 5.76 -17.83 -4.49
CA ARG A 170 4.84 -18.95 -4.29
C ARG A 170 3.39 -18.51 -4.51
N ASP A 171 2.50 -19.47 -4.64
CA ASP A 171 1.07 -19.16 -4.66
C ASP A 171 0.62 -18.49 -3.36
N LEU A 172 -0.04 -17.34 -3.53
CA LEU A 172 -0.58 -16.58 -2.41
C LEU A 172 -1.81 -17.28 -1.81
N ASP A 173 -1.73 -17.65 -0.55
CA ASP A 173 -2.92 -17.94 0.26
C ASP A 173 -3.64 -16.63 0.64
N ALA A 174 -4.45 -16.12 -0.28
CA ALA A 174 -5.16 -14.86 -0.08
C ALA A 174 -6.19 -14.94 1.07
N VAL A 175 -6.75 -16.11 1.34
CA VAL A 175 -7.71 -16.32 2.44
C VAL A 175 -6.99 -16.31 3.78
N GLY A 176 -5.87 -17.03 3.89
CA GLY A 176 -5.04 -17.00 5.10
C GLY A 176 -4.50 -15.60 5.38
N LEU A 177 -4.04 -14.88 4.35
CA LEU A 177 -3.59 -13.49 4.49
C LEU A 177 -4.74 -12.58 4.95
N ALA A 178 -5.93 -12.73 4.39
CA ALA A 178 -7.10 -11.94 4.80
C ALA A 178 -7.46 -12.16 6.27
N ARG A 179 -7.42 -13.41 6.74
CA ARG A 179 -7.60 -13.72 8.18
C ARG A 179 -6.55 -13.04 9.05
N SER A 180 -5.30 -13.08 8.64
CA SER A 180 -4.21 -12.40 9.37
C SER A 180 -4.41 -10.87 9.42
N VAL A 181 -4.86 -10.27 8.30
CA VAL A 181 -5.19 -8.84 8.26
C VAL A 181 -6.33 -8.50 9.21
N LEU A 182 -7.41 -9.28 9.22
CA LEU A 182 -8.55 -9.06 10.11
C LEU A 182 -8.15 -9.23 11.58
N ALA A 183 -7.38 -10.26 11.91
CA ALA A 183 -6.86 -10.45 13.25
C ALA A 183 -5.99 -9.27 13.69
N ALA A 184 -5.06 -8.82 12.82
CA ALA A 184 -4.25 -7.63 13.04
C ALA A 184 -5.11 -6.35 13.15
N ALA A 185 -6.26 -6.26 12.48
CA ALA A 185 -7.22 -5.17 12.65
C ALA A 185 -7.99 -5.26 13.98
N GLY A 186 -7.96 -6.39 14.68
CA GLY A 186 -8.76 -6.65 15.90
C GLY A 186 -10.18 -7.08 15.58
N LEU A 187 -10.40 -7.62 14.39
CA LEU A 187 -11.69 -8.13 13.93
C LEU A 187 -11.62 -9.66 13.96
N GLU A 188 -12.44 -10.26 14.79
CA GLU A 188 -12.59 -11.71 14.83
C GLU A 188 -13.53 -12.15 13.71
N GLN A 189 -13.00 -12.92 12.75
CA GLN A 189 -13.68 -13.68 11.67
C GLN A 189 -14.18 -12.90 10.44
N LEU A 190 -13.90 -13.53 9.29
CA LEU A 190 -14.66 -13.44 8.03
C LEU A 190 -15.99 -14.19 8.17
#